data_322e2c89ddaf67840f3953b7ef29a7c2
#
_entry.id   322e2c89ddaf67840f3953b7ef29a7c2
#
_cell.length_a   1.000
_cell.length_b   1.000
_cell.length_c   1.000
_cell.angle_alpha   90.00
_cell.angle_beta   90.00
_cell.angle_gamma   90.00
#
_symmetry.space_group_name_H-M   'P 1'
#
loop_
_entity.id
_entity.type
_entity.pdbx_description
1 polymer ?
#
loop_
_entity_poly.entity_id
_entity_poly.type
_entity_poly.pdbx_seq_one_letter_code
_entity_poly.pdbx_strand_id
1 'polypeptide(L)'
;MDTSSLMKQILSSDNLNRAYLQVVRNKGAEGVDGMKYTELKEHLVKDGEIIKEQLRTRKYKPQPVRRVEIPKPDGGVRNLGVPTVTDRFIQQAIAQVLTPIYEEQFHDHSYGFRLNRCAQQAILTALDMVNDGNDWIVDIDLEKFFDTVNHDKLMTIIGRTIKDGDVISIVRKYLVSGIMIDDEYEDSIVGTPQGGNLSPLLANIMLNELDKEMEKRGLNFVRYADDCIIMVGSEMSANRVMRNISRFIEEKLGLKVNMTKSKVDRPSGLKYLGFGFYFDSRAHQFKAKPHAKSVAKFKKRMKGLTCRSWGVSNSYKVEKLNQLIRGWINYFKIGSMKILCAKLDANIRYRLRMCIWKHWKTPQNRAKNLMKLGIDRITAYKVGYCSRAYAHVCSCGAVNIAITNKRLASFGLISMLDYYTERCVTC
;
A
#
# COMPACT_ATOMS: atom_id res chain seq x y z
N MET A 1 2.35 22.97 22.60
CA MET A 1 3.73 22.49 22.87
C MET A 1 4.73 23.57 22.52
N ASP A 2 5.80 23.75 23.33
CA ASP A 2 6.92 24.60 22.94
C ASP A 2 7.70 23.92 21.81
N THR A 3 7.83 24.58 20.67
CA THR A 3 8.48 24.06 19.47
C THR A 3 9.81 24.77 19.17
N SER A 4 10.37 25.48 20.16
CA SER A 4 11.59 26.27 20.00
C SER A 4 12.89 25.45 20.19
N SER A 5 12.81 24.25 20.77
CA SER A 5 13.97 23.42 21.11
C SER A 5 13.83 21.95 20.70
N LEU A 6 13.21 21.69 19.55
CA LEU A 6 12.93 20.33 19.05
C LEU A 6 14.20 19.59 18.61
N MET A 7 15.23 20.31 18.15
CA MET A 7 16.50 19.69 17.76
C MET A 7 17.13 18.92 18.92
N LYS A 8 17.03 19.41 20.15
CA LYS A 8 17.50 18.68 21.35
C LYS A 8 16.76 17.36 21.54
N GLN A 9 15.44 17.33 21.31
CA GLN A 9 14.64 16.10 21.39
C GLN A 9 15.00 15.14 20.25
N ILE A 10 15.19 15.64 19.03
CA ILE A 10 15.58 14.85 17.86
C ILE A 10 16.91 14.13 18.13
N LEU A 11 17.89 14.84 18.72
CA LEU A 11 19.21 14.30 19.00
C LEU A 11 19.32 13.56 20.34
N SER A 12 18.22 13.38 21.08
CA SER A 12 18.23 12.59 22.31
C SER A 12 18.55 11.12 22.01
N SER A 13 19.28 10.47 22.94
CA SER A 13 19.70 9.07 22.78
C SER A 13 18.53 8.12 22.55
N ASP A 14 17.42 8.31 23.28
CA ASP A 14 16.22 7.46 23.14
C ASP A 14 15.57 7.61 21.76
N ASN A 15 15.47 8.84 21.26
CA ASN A 15 14.89 9.08 19.94
C ASN A 15 15.79 8.52 18.82
N LEU A 16 17.10 8.72 18.92
CA LEU A 16 18.07 8.18 17.96
C LEU A 16 18.10 6.65 17.97
N ASN A 17 18.04 6.01 19.15
CA ASN A 17 17.95 4.54 19.24
C ASN A 17 16.68 4.01 18.58
N ARG A 18 15.52 4.63 18.79
CA ARG A 18 14.27 4.25 18.12
C ARG A 18 14.38 4.42 16.60
N ALA A 19 14.97 5.51 16.13
CA ALA A 19 15.19 5.76 14.71
C ALA A 19 16.11 4.71 14.08
N TYR A 20 17.22 4.37 14.75
CA TYR A 20 18.11 3.29 14.33
C TYR A 20 17.39 1.96 14.18
N LEU A 21 16.68 1.52 15.21
CA LEU A 21 15.94 0.26 15.20
C LEU A 21 14.91 0.21 14.06
N GLN A 22 14.22 1.33 13.82
CA GLN A 22 13.22 1.41 12.74
C GLN A 22 13.87 1.30 11.36
N VAL A 23 15.00 1.98 11.11
CA VAL A 23 15.72 1.92 9.84
C VAL A 23 16.28 0.51 9.58
N VAL A 24 16.89 -0.11 10.58
CA VAL A 24 17.41 -1.48 10.47
C VAL A 24 16.28 -2.49 10.24
N ARG A 25 15.14 -2.34 10.92
CA ARG A 25 13.95 -3.20 10.74
C ARG A 25 13.39 -3.12 9.33
N ASN A 26 13.44 -1.96 8.70
CA ASN A 26 12.91 -1.75 7.35
C ASN A 26 13.77 -2.38 6.24
N LYS A 27 15.04 -2.69 6.51
CA LYS A 27 15.95 -3.37 5.56
C LYS A 27 15.96 -2.73 4.17
N GLY A 28 15.96 -1.39 4.11
CA GLY A 28 15.89 -0.65 2.84
C GLY A 28 17.17 -0.80 2.01
N ALA A 29 17.06 -0.54 0.70
CA ALA A 29 18.19 -0.53 -0.23
C ALA A 29 19.22 0.57 0.12
N GLU A 30 20.45 0.42 -0.36
CA GLU A 30 21.53 1.42 -0.26
C GLU A 30 21.22 2.69 -1.06
N GLY A 31 21.72 3.84 -0.58
CA GLY A 31 21.67 5.14 -1.27
C GLY A 31 22.75 5.29 -2.32
N VAL A 32 23.14 6.55 -2.58
CA VAL A 32 24.25 6.90 -3.50
C VAL A 32 25.63 6.50 -2.95
N ASP A 33 25.76 6.39 -1.63
CA ASP A 33 26.98 6.02 -0.92
C ASP A 33 27.25 4.50 -0.89
N GLY A 34 26.30 3.69 -1.38
CA GLY A 34 26.40 2.23 -1.37
C GLY A 34 26.35 1.59 0.02
N MET A 35 26.20 2.37 1.11
CA MET A 35 26.18 1.87 2.49
C MET A 35 24.91 1.07 2.76
N LYS A 36 25.08 -0.16 3.29
CA LYS A 36 23.97 -1.04 3.67
C LYS A 36 23.45 -0.71 5.07
N TYR A 37 22.17 -1.01 5.32
CA TYR A 37 21.56 -0.82 6.64
C TYR A 37 22.26 -1.61 7.77
N THR A 38 22.97 -2.70 7.44
CA THR A 38 23.75 -3.52 8.39
C THR A 38 25.00 -2.79 8.88
N GLU A 39 25.55 -1.87 8.11
CA GLU A 39 26.77 -1.10 8.40
C GLU A 39 26.48 0.18 9.21
N LEU A 40 25.20 0.55 9.33
CA LEU A 40 24.78 1.79 10.02
C LEU A 40 25.28 1.85 11.47
N LYS A 41 25.31 0.72 12.20
CA LYS A 41 25.76 0.70 13.59
C LYS A 41 27.23 1.13 13.71
N GLU A 42 28.08 0.55 12.90
CA GLU A 42 29.55 0.83 12.92
C GLU A 42 29.79 2.28 12.50
N HIS A 43 29.09 2.75 11.48
CA HIS A 43 29.16 4.15 11.05
C HIS A 43 28.73 5.12 12.16
N LEU A 44 27.62 4.86 12.85
CA LEU A 44 27.18 5.73 13.95
C LEU A 44 28.08 5.68 15.19
N VAL A 45 28.74 4.56 15.46
CA VAL A 45 29.76 4.48 16.53
C VAL A 45 30.97 5.35 16.20
N LYS A 46 31.39 5.36 14.94
CA LYS A 46 32.55 6.14 14.49
C LYS A 46 32.25 7.63 14.34
N ASP A 47 31.17 7.96 13.64
CA ASP A 47 30.90 9.30 13.14
C ASP A 47 29.66 9.97 13.78
N GLY A 48 28.98 9.27 14.70
CA GLY A 48 27.69 9.73 15.26
C GLY A 48 27.76 11.06 15.99
N GLU A 49 28.81 11.33 16.77
CA GLU A 49 28.96 12.62 17.44
C GLU A 49 29.25 13.74 16.45
N ILE A 50 30.03 13.48 15.39
CA ILE A 50 30.28 14.45 14.31
C ILE A 50 28.96 14.81 13.62
N ILE A 51 28.12 13.81 13.31
CA ILE A 51 26.80 14.03 12.70
C ILE A 51 25.90 14.87 13.62
N LYS A 52 25.86 14.59 14.93
CA LYS A 52 25.08 15.37 15.89
C LYS A 52 25.56 16.84 15.93
N GLU A 53 26.86 17.06 15.96
CA GLU A 53 27.43 18.41 16.00
C GLU A 53 27.15 19.16 14.69
N GLN A 54 27.27 18.50 13.54
CA GLN A 54 26.88 19.07 12.26
C GLN A 54 25.39 19.46 12.19
N LEU A 55 24.51 18.67 12.80
CA LEU A 55 23.08 19.00 12.89
C LEU A 55 22.83 20.20 13.79
N ARG A 56 23.47 20.29 14.98
CA ARG A 56 23.38 21.43 15.91
C ARG A 56 23.89 22.71 15.29
N THR A 57 24.98 22.63 14.53
CA THR A 57 25.63 23.79 13.91
C THR A 57 25.11 24.12 12.51
N ARG A 58 24.05 23.44 12.05
CA ARG A 58 23.50 23.57 10.70
C ARG A 58 24.49 23.27 9.57
N LYS A 59 25.57 22.56 9.85
CA LYS A 59 26.61 22.20 8.85
C LYS A 59 26.30 20.89 8.12
N TYR A 60 25.39 20.07 8.63
CA TYR A 60 25.01 18.84 7.97
C TYR A 60 24.48 19.11 6.56
N LYS A 61 24.99 18.35 5.58
CA LYS A 61 24.58 18.39 4.18
C LYS A 61 24.00 17.02 3.81
N PRO A 62 22.68 16.89 3.59
CA PRO A 62 22.09 15.66 3.07
C PRO A 62 22.70 15.28 1.72
N GLN A 63 22.87 13.99 1.50
CA GLN A 63 23.29 13.47 0.20
C GLN A 63 22.11 13.48 -0.79
N PRO A 64 22.39 13.58 -2.10
CA PRO A 64 21.33 13.43 -3.10
C PRO A 64 20.68 12.04 -3.01
N VAL A 65 19.40 11.95 -3.40
CA VAL A 65 18.70 10.66 -3.42
C VAL A 65 19.02 9.90 -4.70
N ARG A 66 19.25 8.60 -4.60
CA ARG A 66 19.43 7.74 -5.77
C ARG A 66 18.07 7.46 -6.40
N ARG A 67 17.89 7.83 -7.68
CA ARG A 67 16.66 7.54 -8.43
C ARG A 67 16.57 6.06 -8.78
N VAL A 68 15.40 5.47 -8.57
CA VAL A 68 15.05 4.11 -9.00
C VAL A 68 13.69 4.17 -9.68
N GLU A 69 13.63 3.66 -10.90
CA GLU A 69 12.41 3.59 -11.67
C GLU A 69 11.64 2.29 -11.40
N ILE A 70 10.38 2.40 -10.97
CA ILE A 70 9.51 1.26 -10.73
C ILE A 70 8.36 1.27 -11.75
N PRO A 71 8.22 0.22 -12.60
CA PRO A 71 7.13 0.14 -13.57
C PRO A 71 5.77 0.13 -12.88
N LYS A 72 4.85 0.99 -13.34
CA LYS A 72 3.46 0.95 -12.90
C LYS A 72 2.68 -0.13 -13.65
N PRO A 73 1.63 -0.71 -13.03
CA PRO A 73 0.78 -1.72 -13.68
C PRO A 73 0.03 -1.23 -14.92
N ASP A 74 -0.11 0.07 -15.08
CA ASP A 74 -0.81 0.78 -16.17
C ASP A 74 0.13 1.25 -17.30
N GLY A 75 1.42 0.85 -17.25
CA GLY A 75 2.42 1.14 -18.28
C GLY A 75 3.22 2.43 -18.06
N GLY A 76 3.02 3.13 -16.96
CA GLY A 76 3.86 4.28 -16.57
C GLY A 76 5.03 3.88 -15.68
N VAL A 77 5.87 4.86 -15.33
CA VAL A 77 6.99 4.71 -14.40
C VAL A 77 6.70 5.53 -13.13
N ARG A 78 7.10 5.00 -11.97
CA ARG A 78 7.15 5.73 -10.70
C ARG A 78 8.61 5.97 -10.34
N ASN A 79 8.99 7.21 -10.22
CA ASN A 79 10.32 7.62 -9.79
C ASN A 79 10.41 7.54 -8.26
N LEU A 80 11.22 6.63 -7.75
CA LEU A 80 11.48 6.50 -6.32
C LEU A 80 12.87 7.10 -6.03
N GLY A 81 12.97 7.97 -5.04
CA GLY A 81 14.25 8.47 -4.53
C GLY A 81 14.67 7.67 -3.30
N VAL A 82 15.83 7.05 -3.34
CA VAL A 82 16.39 6.27 -2.22
C VAL A 82 17.46 7.10 -1.53
N PRO A 83 17.18 7.71 -0.34
CA PRO A 83 18.19 8.41 0.45
C PRO A 83 19.26 7.45 0.99
N THR A 84 20.41 7.97 1.38
CA THR A 84 21.43 7.20 2.12
C THR A 84 20.86 6.63 3.42
N VAL A 85 21.48 5.61 3.96
CA VAL A 85 21.02 5.00 5.22
C VAL A 85 21.14 6.00 6.38
N THR A 86 22.19 6.83 6.38
CA THR A 86 22.37 7.91 7.35
C THR A 86 21.28 8.97 7.24
N ASP A 87 20.93 9.41 6.02
CA ASP A 87 19.85 10.37 5.83
C ASP A 87 18.50 9.81 6.26
N ARG A 88 18.22 8.53 5.95
CA ARG A 88 16.99 7.86 6.45
C ARG A 88 16.94 7.81 7.98
N PHE A 89 18.07 7.58 8.62
CA PHE A 89 18.16 7.58 10.08
C PHE A 89 17.84 8.98 10.66
N ILE A 90 18.41 10.03 10.12
CA ILE A 90 18.16 11.40 10.57
C ILE A 90 16.69 11.80 10.25
N GLN A 91 16.20 11.54 9.04
CA GLN A 91 14.81 11.78 8.67
C GLN A 91 13.84 11.05 9.58
N GLN A 92 14.15 9.80 9.97
CA GLN A 92 13.34 9.03 10.90
C GLN A 92 13.34 9.68 12.30
N ALA A 93 14.47 10.14 12.78
CA ALA A 93 14.58 10.83 14.07
C ALA A 93 13.76 12.13 14.09
N ILE A 94 13.80 12.90 13.01
CA ILE A 94 12.97 14.11 12.82
C ILE A 94 11.48 13.74 12.78
N ALA A 95 11.10 12.77 11.96
CA ALA A 95 9.71 12.37 11.80
C ALA A 95 9.08 11.90 13.12
N GLN A 96 9.81 11.18 13.97
CA GLN A 96 9.34 10.71 15.28
C GLN A 96 8.99 11.85 16.25
N VAL A 97 9.68 12.97 16.16
CA VAL A 97 9.45 14.14 17.02
C VAL A 97 8.37 15.05 16.44
N LEU A 98 8.34 15.22 15.10
CA LEU A 98 7.37 16.11 14.48
C LEU A 98 5.98 15.46 14.33
N THR A 99 5.88 14.15 14.14
CA THR A 99 4.60 13.47 13.92
C THR A 99 3.60 13.73 15.04
N PRO A 100 3.90 13.60 16.34
CA PRO A 100 2.94 13.88 17.40
C PRO A 100 2.41 15.31 17.38
N ILE A 101 3.26 16.29 17.03
CA ILE A 101 2.88 17.71 16.98
C ILE A 101 1.86 17.97 15.88
N TYR A 102 2.02 17.34 14.72
CA TYR A 102 1.11 17.50 13.59
C TYR A 102 -0.11 16.59 13.68
N GLU A 103 0.00 15.44 14.37
CA GLU A 103 -1.13 14.52 14.55
C GLU A 103 -2.33 15.20 15.22
N GLU A 104 -2.09 16.14 16.15
CA GLU A 104 -3.13 16.95 16.80
C GLU A 104 -3.82 17.96 15.84
N GLN A 105 -3.18 18.26 14.69
CA GLN A 105 -3.68 19.23 13.72
C GLN A 105 -4.36 18.59 12.51
N PHE A 106 -4.13 17.29 12.29
CA PHE A 106 -4.67 16.59 11.13
C PHE A 106 -6.15 16.28 11.30
N HIS A 107 -6.92 16.54 10.26
CA HIS A 107 -8.35 16.26 10.23
C HIS A 107 -8.65 14.76 10.45
N ASP A 108 -9.76 14.46 11.11
CA ASP A 108 -10.15 13.08 11.43
C ASP A 108 -10.42 12.21 10.20
N HIS A 109 -10.83 12.80 9.09
CA HIS A 109 -11.07 12.10 7.83
C HIS A 109 -9.81 11.96 6.93
N SER A 110 -8.63 12.28 7.46
CA SER A 110 -7.34 11.99 6.85
C SER A 110 -6.75 10.72 7.46
N TYR A 111 -6.45 9.70 6.64
CA TYR A 111 -6.08 8.37 7.12
C TYR A 111 -4.69 7.91 6.69
N GLY A 112 -4.18 8.35 5.53
CA GLY A 112 -2.91 7.88 4.99
C GLY A 112 -1.69 8.33 5.79
N PHE A 113 -0.74 7.41 6.03
CA PHE A 113 0.53 7.68 6.72
C PHE A 113 0.40 8.19 8.17
N ARG A 114 -0.70 7.93 8.82
CA ARG A 114 -0.95 8.32 10.21
C ARG A 114 -0.95 7.12 11.14
N LEU A 115 -0.54 7.35 12.40
CA LEU A 115 -0.55 6.34 13.45
C LEU A 115 -1.99 5.93 13.76
N ASN A 116 -2.20 4.62 13.95
CA ASN A 116 -3.50 4.03 14.30
C ASN A 116 -4.62 4.29 13.27
N ARG A 117 -4.28 4.76 12.08
CA ARG A 117 -5.21 4.95 10.96
C ARG A 117 -4.91 3.94 9.85
N CYS A 118 -5.95 3.48 9.14
CA CYS A 118 -5.79 2.50 8.08
C CYS A 118 -6.81 2.71 6.95
N ALA A 119 -6.54 2.05 5.81
CA ALA A 119 -7.42 2.14 4.63
C ALA A 119 -8.85 1.62 4.90
N GLN A 120 -9.00 0.63 5.79
CA GLN A 120 -10.30 0.09 6.16
C GLN A 120 -11.19 1.14 6.85
N GLN A 121 -10.62 1.92 7.77
CA GLN A 121 -11.33 3.03 8.42
C GLN A 121 -11.79 4.07 7.39
N ALA A 122 -10.91 4.46 6.46
CA ALA A 122 -11.25 5.38 5.37
C ALA A 122 -12.44 4.89 4.52
N ILE A 123 -12.48 3.58 4.21
CA ILE A 123 -13.58 2.97 3.46
C ILE A 123 -14.88 2.97 4.26
N LEU A 124 -14.83 2.64 5.56
CA LEU A 124 -16.03 2.64 6.42
C LEU A 124 -16.61 4.05 6.55
N THR A 125 -15.77 5.05 6.84
CA THR A 125 -16.21 6.46 6.89
C THR A 125 -16.79 6.93 5.56
N ALA A 126 -16.20 6.55 4.42
CA ALA A 126 -16.76 6.88 3.12
C ALA A 126 -18.14 6.21 2.88
N LEU A 127 -18.32 4.96 3.35
CA LEU A 127 -19.61 4.28 3.27
C LEU A 127 -20.67 4.95 4.13
N ASP A 128 -20.33 5.36 5.37
CA ASP A 128 -21.24 6.06 6.24
C ASP A 128 -21.73 7.36 5.58
N MET A 129 -20.83 8.18 5.06
CA MET A 129 -21.17 9.43 4.36
C MET A 129 -22.03 9.20 3.11
N VAL A 130 -21.76 8.14 2.34
CA VAL A 130 -22.56 7.79 1.15
C VAL A 130 -23.96 7.33 1.56
N ASN A 131 -24.08 6.54 2.63
CA ASN A 131 -25.38 6.06 3.12
C ASN A 131 -26.21 7.13 3.82
N ASP A 132 -25.58 8.23 4.25
CA ASP A 132 -26.24 9.44 4.75
C ASP A 132 -26.80 10.33 3.63
N GLY A 133 -26.90 9.82 2.40
CA GLY A 133 -27.50 10.52 1.25
C GLY A 133 -26.53 11.31 0.39
N ASN A 134 -25.22 11.23 0.64
CA ASN A 134 -24.20 11.90 -0.19
C ASN A 134 -23.67 10.93 -1.26
N ASP A 135 -24.54 10.51 -2.17
CA ASP A 135 -24.28 9.45 -3.14
C ASP A 135 -23.72 9.92 -4.49
N TRP A 136 -23.16 11.12 -4.54
CA TRP A 136 -22.33 11.61 -5.63
C TRP A 136 -20.91 11.84 -5.13
N ILE A 137 -19.93 11.30 -5.85
CA ILE A 137 -18.53 11.29 -5.45
C ILE A 137 -17.69 12.13 -6.41
N VAL A 138 -16.91 13.02 -5.84
CA VAL A 138 -15.83 13.74 -6.50
C VAL A 138 -14.53 13.03 -6.16
N ASP A 139 -13.95 12.33 -7.11
CA ASP A 139 -12.67 11.62 -6.99
C ASP A 139 -11.56 12.51 -7.57
N ILE A 140 -10.64 12.97 -6.71
CA ILE A 140 -9.56 13.89 -7.07
C ILE A 140 -8.23 13.15 -7.06
N ASP A 141 -7.58 13.07 -8.22
CA ASP A 141 -6.22 12.53 -8.40
C ASP A 141 -5.24 13.71 -8.62
N LEU A 142 -4.19 13.78 -7.81
CA LEU A 142 -3.14 14.79 -7.95
C LEU A 142 -2.07 14.32 -8.94
N GLU A 143 -1.69 15.19 -9.88
CA GLU A 143 -0.67 14.85 -10.86
C GLU A 143 0.73 14.90 -10.23
N LYS A 144 1.38 13.73 -10.11
CA LYS A 144 2.76 13.63 -9.61
C LYS A 144 2.99 14.44 -8.32
N PHE A 145 2.07 14.33 -7.35
CA PHE A 145 2.05 15.15 -6.13
C PHE A 145 3.45 15.34 -5.52
N PHE A 146 4.18 14.25 -5.26
CA PHE A 146 5.49 14.32 -4.63
C PHE A 146 6.54 15.06 -5.47
N ASP A 147 6.39 15.06 -6.80
CA ASP A 147 7.34 15.71 -7.73
C ASP A 147 7.00 17.21 -7.94
N THR A 148 5.84 17.69 -7.46
CA THR A 148 5.33 19.04 -7.77
C THR A 148 5.17 19.95 -6.55
N VAL A 149 5.43 19.45 -5.34
CA VAL A 149 5.32 20.24 -4.11
C VAL A 149 6.25 21.44 -4.12
N ASN A 150 5.70 22.64 -4.00
CA ASN A 150 6.50 23.86 -3.88
C ASN A 150 7.16 23.94 -2.49
N HIS A 151 8.50 24.00 -2.45
CA HIS A 151 9.28 23.99 -1.22
C HIS A 151 8.97 25.19 -0.33
N ASP A 152 8.86 26.40 -0.90
CA ASP A 152 8.65 27.62 -0.09
C ASP A 152 7.26 27.65 0.53
N LYS A 153 6.23 27.21 -0.20
CA LYS A 153 4.87 27.03 0.36
C LYS A 153 4.87 26.02 1.50
N LEU A 154 5.50 24.86 1.31
CA LEU A 154 5.60 23.83 2.35
C LEU A 154 6.35 24.36 3.58
N MET A 155 7.50 25.01 3.39
CA MET A 155 8.28 25.58 4.49
C MET A 155 7.52 26.70 5.22
N THR A 156 6.72 27.50 4.51
CA THR A 156 5.83 28.49 5.12
C THR A 156 4.79 27.84 6.04
N ILE A 157 4.19 26.73 5.59
CA ILE A 157 3.20 25.98 6.39
C ILE A 157 3.89 25.38 7.63
N ILE A 158 5.05 24.75 7.46
CA ILE A 158 5.83 24.19 8.58
C ILE A 158 6.19 25.27 9.61
N GLY A 159 6.65 26.45 9.16
CA GLY A 159 7.06 27.56 10.02
C GLY A 159 5.92 28.19 10.84
N ARG A 160 4.64 27.91 10.50
CA ARG A 160 3.52 28.30 11.34
C ARG A 160 3.50 27.54 12.67
N THR A 161 3.88 26.25 12.63
CA THR A 161 3.85 25.34 13.79
C THR A 161 5.22 25.17 14.43
N ILE A 162 6.26 24.96 13.64
CA ILE A 162 7.62 24.70 14.12
C ILE A 162 8.39 26.03 14.20
N LYS A 163 8.92 26.34 15.39
CA LYS A 163 9.69 27.58 15.66
C LYS A 163 11.19 27.30 15.82
N ASP A 164 11.61 26.03 15.85
CA ASP A 164 13.02 25.63 15.91
C ASP A 164 13.67 25.86 14.54
N GLY A 165 14.55 26.86 14.45
CA GLY A 165 15.23 27.21 13.21
C GLY A 165 16.21 26.14 12.73
N ASP A 166 16.72 25.28 13.62
CA ASP A 166 17.62 24.18 13.25
C ASP A 166 16.85 23.08 12.55
N VAL A 167 15.66 22.76 13.06
CA VAL A 167 14.73 21.80 12.43
C VAL A 167 14.25 22.32 11.07
N ILE A 168 13.86 23.59 10.97
CA ILE A 168 13.46 24.21 9.70
C ILE A 168 14.61 24.13 8.69
N SER A 169 15.84 24.44 9.11
CA SER A 169 17.01 24.41 8.26
C SER A 169 17.27 23.00 7.69
N ILE A 170 17.25 21.95 8.53
CA ILE A 170 17.52 20.60 8.06
C ILE A 170 16.39 20.05 7.17
N VAL A 171 15.13 20.36 7.48
CA VAL A 171 14.00 19.98 6.61
C VAL A 171 14.14 20.61 5.23
N ARG A 172 14.49 21.93 5.16
CA ARG A 172 14.73 22.60 3.88
C ARG A 172 15.89 21.96 3.11
N LYS A 173 16.98 21.59 3.78
CA LYS A 173 18.10 20.90 3.15
C LYS A 173 17.73 19.55 2.55
N TYR A 174 16.84 18.79 3.19
CA TYR A 174 16.33 17.53 2.62
C TYR A 174 15.46 17.76 1.38
N LEU A 175 14.72 18.85 1.30
CA LEU A 175 13.93 19.18 0.12
C LEU A 175 14.80 19.53 -1.10
N VAL A 176 15.93 20.20 -0.87
CA VAL A 176 16.84 20.67 -1.92
C VAL A 176 18.08 19.77 -2.11
N SER A 177 18.12 18.57 -1.52
CA SER A 177 19.31 17.71 -1.55
C SER A 177 19.70 17.16 -2.92
N GLY A 178 18.82 17.34 -3.93
CA GLY A 178 19.07 16.88 -5.29
C GLY A 178 18.78 15.39 -5.51
N ILE A 179 18.90 14.99 -6.75
CA ILE A 179 18.64 13.63 -7.21
C ILE A 179 19.84 13.16 -8.03
N MET A 180 20.25 11.90 -7.81
CA MET A 180 21.29 11.24 -8.62
C MET A 180 20.61 10.26 -9.60
N ILE A 181 20.87 10.44 -10.89
CA ILE A 181 20.35 9.60 -11.99
C ILE A 181 21.56 9.12 -12.76
N ASP A 182 21.79 7.81 -12.81
CA ASP A 182 22.91 7.18 -13.55
C ASP A 182 24.25 7.90 -13.33
N ASP A 183 24.54 8.24 -12.05
CA ASP A 183 25.73 8.98 -11.56
C ASP A 183 25.79 10.46 -11.98
N GLU A 184 24.75 11.01 -12.60
CA GLU A 184 24.61 12.45 -12.87
C GLU A 184 23.74 13.11 -11.80
N TYR A 185 24.20 14.29 -11.32
CA TYR A 185 23.48 15.08 -10.31
C TYR A 185 22.49 16.03 -10.97
N GLU A 186 21.24 16.02 -10.49
CA GLU A 186 20.18 16.97 -10.84
C GLU A 186 19.71 17.72 -9.59
N ASP A 187 19.57 19.03 -9.72
CA ASP A 187 19.00 19.87 -8.66
C ASP A 187 17.52 19.58 -8.43
N SER A 188 17.10 19.53 -7.15
CA SER A 188 15.69 19.44 -6.78
C SER A 188 15.16 20.83 -6.42
N ILE A 189 14.58 21.51 -7.39
CA ILE A 189 13.97 22.86 -7.20
C ILE A 189 12.53 22.75 -6.66
N VAL A 190 11.83 21.67 -6.99
CA VAL A 190 10.47 21.35 -6.56
C VAL A 190 10.36 19.87 -6.22
N GLY A 191 9.38 19.54 -5.41
CA GLY A 191 9.08 18.15 -5.06
C GLY A 191 9.70 17.68 -3.75
N THR A 192 9.15 16.59 -3.24
CA THR A 192 9.70 15.85 -2.10
C THR A 192 10.11 14.47 -2.59
N PRO A 193 11.34 13.98 -2.31
CA PRO A 193 11.78 12.68 -2.80
C PRO A 193 10.81 11.57 -2.37
N GLN A 194 10.22 10.85 -3.33
CA GLN A 194 9.41 9.67 -3.03
C GLN A 194 10.30 8.55 -2.46
N GLY A 195 10.22 8.30 -1.15
CA GLY A 195 10.96 7.22 -0.49
C GLY A 195 11.77 7.66 0.73
N GLY A 196 11.86 8.95 1.01
CA GLY A 196 12.38 9.45 2.27
C GLY A 196 11.42 9.17 3.45
N ASN A 197 11.96 8.93 4.65
CA ASN A 197 11.16 8.65 5.84
C ASN A 197 10.34 9.88 6.31
N LEU A 198 10.75 11.07 5.93
CA LEU A 198 10.08 12.33 6.28
C LEU A 198 8.98 12.69 5.26
N SER A 199 9.09 12.26 4.02
CA SER A 199 8.19 12.64 2.91
C SER A 199 6.70 12.38 3.19
N PRO A 200 6.28 11.27 3.82
CA PRO A 200 4.88 11.04 4.16
C PRO A 200 4.30 12.08 5.13
N LEU A 201 5.08 12.50 6.12
CA LEU A 201 4.67 13.55 7.05
C LEU A 201 4.55 14.90 6.34
N LEU A 202 5.55 15.27 5.54
CA LEU A 202 5.54 16.52 4.76
C LEU A 202 4.36 16.58 3.78
N ALA A 203 4.03 15.45 3.16
CA ALA A 203 2.84 15.31 2.32
C ALA A 203 1.54 15.60 3.09
N ASN A 204 1.38 15.02 4.27
CA ASN A 204 0.21 15.27 5.10
C ASN A 204 0.14 16.72 5.60
N ILE A 205 1.27 17.34 5.96
CA ILE A 205 1.33 18.76 6.35
C ILE A 205 0.83 19.66 5.22
N MET A 206 1.28 19.43 4.00
CA MET A 206 0.85 20.19 2.81
C MET A 206 -0.64 20.00 2.52
N LEU A 207 -1.11 18.75 2.54
CA LEU A 207 -2.49 18.41 2.20
C LEU A 207 -3.48 18.71 3.34
N ASN A 208 -3.02 18.93 4.57
CA ASN A 208 -3.87 19.38 5.66
C ASN A 208 -4.47 20.77 5.40
N GLU A 209 -3.84 21.63 4.59
CA GLU A 209 -4.43 22.88 4.15
C GLU A 209 -5.65 22.65 3.23
N LEU A 210 -5.63 21.56 2.43
CA LEU A 210 -6.80 21.12 1.66
C LEU A 210 -7.90 20.59 2.59
N ASP A 211 -7.53 19.79 3.60
CA ASP A 211 -8.47 19.24 4.57
C ASP A 211 -9.23 20.38 5.31
N LYS A 212 -8.49 21.40 5.79
CA LYS A 212 -9.05 22.59 6.43
C LYS A 212 -9.99 23.38 5.51
N GLU A 213 -9.65 23.49 4.24
CA GLU A 213 -10.52 24.19 3.27
C GLU A 213 -11.80 23.41 3.01
N MET A 214 -11.72 22.06 2.92
CA MET A 214 -12.91 21.23 2.77
C MET A 214 -13.81 21.27 4.02
N GLU A 215 -13.21 21.22 5.22
CA GLU A 215 -13.91 21.38 6.50
C GLU A 215 -14.62 22.74 6.59
N LYS A 216 -13.91 23.83 6.28
CA LYS A 216 -14.47 25.19 6.25
C LYS A 216 -15.68 25.32 5.34
N ARG A 217 -15.73 24.56 4.26
CA ARG A 217 -16.86 24.50 3.31
C ARG A 217 -17.96 23.53 3.73
N GLY A 218 -17.82 22.83 4.85
CA GLY A 218 -18.76 21.80 5.30
C GLY A 218 -18.86 20.60 4.36
N LEU A 219 -17.77 20.21 3.69
CA LEU A 219 -17.75 19.11 2.74
C LEU A 219 -17.48 17.80 3.47
N ASN A 220 -18.25 16.77 3.13
CA ASN A 220 -17.96 15.39 3.52
C ASN A 220 -16.85 14.82 2.64
N PHE A 221 -15.70 14.50 3.21
CA PHE A 221 -14.56 13.99 2.46
C PHE A 221 -13.82 12.88 3.21
N VAL A 222 -13.06 12.09 2.47
CA VAL A 222 -12.12 11.12 3.01
C VAL A 222 -10.83 11.21 2.19
N ARG A 223 -9.71 11.39 2.88
CA ARG A 223 -8.40 11.45 2.25
C ARG A 223 -7.48 10.34 2.76
N TYR A 224 -6.79 9.70 1.84
CA TYR A 224 -5.73 8.72 2.14
C TYR A 224 -4.47 9.10 1.37
N ALA A 225 -3.55 9.80 2.02
CA ALA A 225 -2.39 10.45 1.38
C ALA A 225 -2.84 11.44 0.28
N ASP A 226 -2.44 11.21 -0.97
CA ASP A 226 -2.82 11.99 -2.15
C ASP A 226 -4.18 11.57 -2.77
N ASP A 227 -4.71 10.40 -2.43
CA ASP A 227 -6.04 9.95 -2.87
C ASP A 227 -7.14 10.63 -2.03
N CYS A 228 -7.98 11.47 -2.62
CA CYS A 228 -9.06 12.20 -1.96
C CYS A 228 -10.39 12.02 -2.67
N ILE A 229 -11.42 11.66 -1.90
CA ILE A 229 -12.81 11.62 -2.37
C ILE A 229 -13.70 12.53 -1.53
N ILE A 230 -14.63 13.23 -2.19
CA ILE A 230 -15.59 14.12 -1.55
C ILE A 230 -16.99 13.62 -1.92
N MET A 231 -17.88 13.51 -0.92
CA MET A 231 -19.24 13.01 -1.08
C MET A 231 -20.23 14.14 -0.97
N VAL A 232 -21.18 14.23 -1.89
CA VAL A 232 -22.23 15.25 -1.93
C VAL A 232 -23.57 14.67 -2.41
N GLY A 233 -24.66 15.37 -2.15
CA GLY A 233 -26.02 14.87 -2.41
C GLY A 233 -26.54 15.04 -3.85
N SER A 234 -25.81 15.75 -4.75
CA SER A 234 -26.28 15.93 -6.14
C SER A 234 -25.14 16.08 -7.13
N GLU A 235 -25.40 15.74 -8.39
CA GLU A 235 -24.45 15.89 -9.50
C GLU A 235 -24.00 17.32 -9.73
N MET A 236 -24.96 18.25 -9.65
CA MET A 236 -24.68 19.69 -9.79
C MET A 236 -23.72 20.17 -8.69
N SER A 237 -23.94 19.73 -7.44
CA SER A 237 -23.03 20.03 -6.32
C SER A 237 -21.66 19.39 -6.54
N ALA A 238 -21.59 18.15 -7.00
CA ALA A 238 -20.34 17.46 -7.30
C ALA A 238 -19.50 18.18 -8.35
N ASN A 239 -20.12 18.58 -9.46
CA ASN A 239 -19.44 19.33 -10.50
C ASN A 239 -18.97 20.73 -10.04
N ARG A 240 -19.73 21.40 -9.18
CA ARG A 240 -19.33 22.67 -8.56
C ARG A 240 -18.15 22.46 -7.58
N VAL A 241 -18.20 21.43 -6.76
CA VAL A 241 -17.13 21.10 -5.81
C VAL A 241 -15.85 20.74 -6.57
N MET A 242 -15.93 19.89 -7.60
CA MET A 242 -14.78 19.55 -8.47
C MET A 242 -14.07 20.82 -8.96
N ARG A 243 -14.80 21.76 -9.57
CA ARG A 243 -14.21 22.99 -10.08
C ARG A 243 -13.59 23.87 -8.98
N ASN A 244 -14.27 24.03 -7.87
CA ASN A 244 -13.83 24.94 -6.80
C ASN A 244 -12.64 24.36 -6.01
N ILE A 245 -12.63 23.05 -5.75
CA ILE A 245 -11.53 22.40 -5.04
C ILE A 245 -10.31 22.27 -5.97
N SER A 246 -10.49 21.94 -7.25
CA SER A 246 -9.39 21.94 -8.22
C SER A 246 -8.73 23.32 -8.31
N ARG A 247 -9.51 24.41 -8.40
CA ARG A 247 -9.00 25.78 -8.37
C ARG A 247 -8.21 26.08 -7.09
N PHE A 248 -8.71 25.69 -5.93
CA PHE A 248 -7.99 25.88 -4.67
C PHE A 248 -6.65 25.13 -4.66
N ILE A 249 -6.65 23.89 -5.11
CA ILE A 249 -5.44 23.06 -5.21
C ILE A 249 -4.40 23.74 -6.12
N GLU A 250 -4.81 24.25 -7.27
CA GLU A 250 -3.93 24.86 -8.24
C GLU A 250 -3.44 26.25 -7.84
N GLU A 251 -4.35 27.15 -7.46
CA GLU A 251 -4.00 28.54 -7.15
C GLU A 251 -3.37 28.70 -5.76
N LYS A 252 -3.91 28.02 -4.74
CA LYS A 252 -3.45 28.20 -3.34
C LYS A 252 -2.33 27.24 -2.98
N LEU A 253 -2.48 25.96 -3.30
CA LEU A 253 -1.44 24.99 -2.96
C LEU A 253 -0.32 24.90 -4.02
N GLY A 254 -0.60 25.31 -5.28
CA GLY A 254 0.35 25.23 -6.37
C GLY A 254 0.59 23.79 -6.84
N LEU A 255 -0.36 22.91 -6.57
CA LEU A 255 -0.37 21.51 -7.02
C LEU A 255 -1.17 21.39 -8.31
N LYS A 256 -1.00 20.30 -9.05
CA LYS A 256 -1.77 20.05 -10.26
C LYS A 256 -2.79 18.95 -10.07
N VAL A 257 -4.00 19.16 -10.55
CA VAL A 257 -5.06 18.14 -10.60
C VAL A 257 -4.97 17.37 -11.89
N ASN A 258 -4.97 16.06 -11.84
CA ASN A 258 -4.99 15.19 -12.99
C ASN A 258 -6.44 15.09 -13.53
N MET A 259 -6.82 15.98 -14.41
CA MET A 259 -8.19 16.05 -14.95
C MET A 259 -8.60 14.82 -15.77
N THR A 260 -7.65 14.00 -16.26
CA THR A 260 -7.97 12.77 -16.99
C THR A 260 -8.34 11.60 -16.08
N LYS A 261 -7.91 11.64 -14.82
CA LYS A 261 -8.20 10.62 -13.81
C LYS A 261 -9.23 11.08 -12.80
N SER A 262 -9.27 12.38 -12.49
CA SER A 262 -10.27 12.95 -11.61
C SER A 262 -11.64 12.90 -12.26
N LYS A 263 -12.67 12.51 -11.51
CA LYS A 263 -14.01 12.33 -12.05
C LYS A 263 -15.10 12.57 -11.02
N VAL A 264 -16.27 12.90 -11.51
CA VAL A 264 -17.53 12.87 -10.76
C VAL A 264 -18.27 11.60 -11.17
N ASP A 265 -18.68 10.80 -10.19
CA ASP A 265 -19.33 9.51 -10.45
C ASP A 265 -20.23 9.10 -9.28
N ARG A 266 -21.08 8.09 -9.52
CA ARG A 266 -21.82 7.40 -8.46
C ARG A 266 -20.89 6.42 -7.70
N PRO A 267 -21.21 6.03 -6.45
CA PRO A 267 -20.38 5.09 -5.69
C PRO A 267 -20.10 3.78 -6.42
N SER A 268 -21.05 3.28 -7.23
CA SER A 268 -20.88 2.04 -8.00
C SER A 268 -19.77 2.12 -9.07
N GLY A 269 -19.45 3.31 -9.58
CA GLY A 269 -18.37 3.55 -10.53
C GLY A 269 -17.00 3.85 -9.88
N LEU A 270 -16.97 4.01 -8.55
CA LEU A 270 -15.76 4.36 -7.82
C LEU A 270 -14.84 3.14 -7.62
N LYS A 271 -13.54 3.40 -7.73
CA LYS A 271 -12.48 2.54 -7.20
C LYS A 271 -11.65 3.36 -6.20
N TYR A 272 -11.81 3.11 -4.92
CA TYR A 272 -11.05 3.79 -3.87
C TYR A 272 -10.28 2.79 -3.02
N LEU A 273 -8.99 3.00 -2.83
CA LEU A 273 -8.08 2.13 -2.05
C LEU A 273 -8.20 0.62 -2.39
N GLY A 274 -8.47 0.32 -3.66
CA GLY A 274 -8.63 -1.06 -4.12
C GLY A 274 -10.02 -1.67 -3.91
N PHE A 275 -10.91 -0.98 -3.22
CA PHE A 275 -12.32 -1.34 -3.08
C PHE A 275 -13.17 -0.75 -4.21
N GLY A 276 -14.29 -1.37 -4.48
CA GLY A 276 -15.43 -0.83 -5.22
C GLY A 276 -16.65 -0.86 -4.33
N PHE A 277 -17.69 -0.12 -4.71
CA PHE A 277 -18.93 0.00 -3.96
C PHE A 277 -20.08 -0.60 -4.78
N TYR A 278 -21.12 -1.01 -4.10
CA TYR A 278 -22.34 -1.48 -4.74
C TYR A 278 -23.54 -1.25 -3.83
N PHE A 279 -24.70 -1.03 -4.40
CA PHE A 279 -25.95 -0.90 -3.65
C PHE A 279 -26.50 -2.30 -3.35
N ASP A 280 -26.71 -2.60 -2.09
CA ASP A 280 -27.40 -3.82 -1.63
C ASP A 280 -28.88 -3.53 -1.48
N SER A 281 -29.68 -3.99 -2.45
CA SER A 281 -31.13 -3.75 -2.48
C SER A 281 -31.89 -4.37 -1.30
N ARG A 282 -31.32 -5.40 -0.63
CA ARG A 282 -31.96 -6.02 0.54
C ARG A 282 -31.74 -5.19 1.80
N ALA A 283 -30.55 -4.63 1.93
CA ALA A 283 -30.19 -3.79 3.08
C ALA A 283 -30.48 -2.31 2.83
N HIS A 284 -30.90 -1.93 1.63
CA HIS A 284 -31.11 -0.53 1.18
C HIS A 284 -29.92 0.40 1.48
N GLN A 285 -28.69 -0.12 1.28
CA GLN A 285 -27.47 0.65 1.58
C GLN A 285 -26.33 0.27 0.62
N PHE A 286 -25.38 1.17 0.48
CA PHE A 286 -24.11 0.88 -0.20
C PHE A 286 -23.20 0.04 0.70
N LYS A 287 -22.52 -0.92 0.08
CA LYS A 287 -21.52 -1.79 0.71
C LYS A 287 -20.24 -1.82 -0.10
N ALA A 288 -19.12 -2.07 0.57
CA ALA A 288 -17.84 -2.28 -0.10
C ALA A 288 -17.66 -3.73 -0.57
N LYS A 289 -16.88 -3.89 -1.64
CA LYS A 289 -16.38 -5.18 -2.14
C LYS A 289 -14.99 -4.96 -2.74
N PRO A 290 -14.15 -6.00 -2.88
CA PRO A 290 -12.91 -5.84 -3.64
C PRO A 290 -13.20 -5.42 -5.08
N HIS A 291 -12.54 -4.39 -5.57
CA HIS A 291 -12.71 -3.92 -6.94
C HIS A 291 -12.22 -4.97 -7.95
N ALA A 292 -12.81 -5.04 -9.15
CA ALA A 292 -12.49 -6.02 -10.18
C ALA A 292 -10.99 -6.07 -10.53
N LYS A 293 -10.30 -4.91 -10.60
CA LYS A 293 -8.85 -4.82 -10.83
C LYS A 293 -8.05 -5.46 -9.68
N SER A 294 -8.50 -5.33 -8.42
CA SER A 294 -7.85 -5.96 -7.25
C SER A 294 -8.01 -7.49 -7.28
N VAL A 295 -9.19 -7.97 -7.66
CA VAL A 295 -9.46 -9.41 -7.86
C VAL A 295 -8.60 -9.98 -9.00
N ALA A 296 -8.48 -9.26 -10.11
CA ALA A 296 -7.64 -9.66 -11.25
C ALA A 296 -6.16 -9.75 -10.84
N LYS A 297 -5.65 -8.79 -10.06
CA LYS A 297 -4.29 -8.81 -9.52
C LYS A 297 -4.05 -10.01 -8.61
N PHE A 298 -5.01 -10.33 -7.72
CA PHE A 298 -4.96 -11.54 -6.89
C PHE A 298 -4.89 -12.81 -7.73
N LYS A 299 -5.81 -12.95 -8.71
CA LYS A 299 -5.84 -14.10 -9.63
C LYS A 299 -4.53 -14.26 -10.41
N LYS A 300 -3.92 -13.17 -10.87
CA LYS A 300 -2.62 -13.19 -11.56
C LYS A 300 -1.51 -13.74 -10.65
N ARG A 301 -1.41 -13.26 -9.41
CA ARG A 301 -0.42 -13.76 -8.43
C ARG A 301 -0.68 -15.21 -8.06
N MET A 302 -1.92 -15.59 -7.77
CA MET A 302 -2.34 -16.97 -7.51
C MET A 302 -1.94 -17.89 -8.67
N LYS A 303 -2.17 -17.47 -9.93
CA LYS A 303 -1.78 -18.22 -11.14
C LYS A 303 -0.27 -18.44 -11.20
N GLY A 304 0.54 -17.44 -10.86
CA GLY A 304 2.00 -17.56 -10.76
C GLY A 304 2.44 -18.58 -9.70
N LEU A 305 1.92 -18.47 -8.48
CA LEU A 305 2.24 -19.38 -7.36
C LEU A 305 1.79 -20.82 -7.61
N THR A 306 0.79 -21.05 -8.46
CA THR A 306 0.29 -22.37 -8.86
C THR A 306 0.76 -22.76 -10.27
N CYS A 307 1.88 -22.19 -10.74
CA CYS A 307 2.47 -22.59 -12.00
C CYS A 307 3.03 -24.02 -11.91
N ARG A 308 2.67 -24.87 -12.88
CA ARG A 308 3.06 -26.29 -12.92
C ARG A 308 4.54 -26.48 -13.23
N SER A 309 5.15 -25.57 -13.98
CA SER A 309 6.57 -25.56 -14.35
C SER A 309 7.47 -24.89 -13.33
N TRP A 310 6.89 -24.30 -12.27
CA TRP A 310 7.69 -23.78 -11.16
C TRP A 310 8.27 -24.94 -10.35
N GLY A 311 9.58 -25.12 -10.40
CA GLY A 311 10.34 -26.28 -9.90
C GLY A 311 10.42 -26.42 -8.38
N VAL A 312 9.44 -25.93 -7.62
CA VAL A 312 9.40 -25.99 -6.16
C VAL A 312 8.41 -27.02 -5.65
N SER A 313 8.56 -27.44 -4.39
CA SER A 313 7.66 -28.39 -3.73
C SER A 313 6.23 -27.89 -3.62
N ASN A 314 5.26 -28.80 -3.53
CA ASN A 314 3.87 -28.43 -3.29
C ASN A 314 3.66 -27.78 -1.91
N SER A 315 4.43 -28.19 -0.90
CA SER A 315 4.40 -27.58 0.45
C SER A 315 4.78 -26.11 0.38
N TYR A 316 5.86 -25.77 -0.34
CA TYR A 316 6.27 -24.38 -0.54
C TYR A 316 5.23 -23.56 -1.29
N LYS A 317 4.58 -24.14 -2.32
CA LYS A 317 3.47 -23.50 -3.03
C LYS A 317 2.31 -23.18 -2.08
N VAL A 318 1.93 -24.12 -1.22
CA VAL A 318 0.87 -23.94 -0.22
C VAL A 318 1.23 -22.85 0.78
N GLU A 319 2.47 -22.83 1.27
CA GLU A 319 2.96 -21.77 2.16
C GLU A 319 2.81 -20.38 1.54
N LYS A 320 3.29 -20.20 0.29
CA LYS A 320 3.19 -18.93 -0.44
C LYS A 320 1.75 -18.54 -0.78
N LEU A 321 0.90 -19.52 -1.08
CA LEU A 321 -0.54 -19.28 -1.26
C LEU A 321 -1.19 -18.80 0.04
N ASN A 322 -0.87 -19.42 1.17
CA ASN A 322 -1.40 -19.03 2.48
C ASN A 322 -0.99 -17.61 2.85
N GLN A 323 0.27 -17.21 2.57
CA GLN A 323 0.73 -15.84 2.76
C GLN A 323 -0.10 -14.86 1.89
N LEU A 324 -0.33 -15.19 0.62
CA LEU A 324 -1.15 -14.40 -0.29
C LEU A 324 -2.60 -14.30 0.17
N ILE A 325 -3.22 -15.42 0.58
CA ILE A 325 -4.60 -15.50 1.07
C ILE A 325 -4.79 -14.64 2.31
N ARG A 326 -3.94 -14.84 3.33
CA ARG A 326 -4.02 -14.08 4.59
C ARG A 326 -3.87 -12.58 4.35
N GLY A 327 -2.88 -12.16 3.60
CA GLY A 327 -2.66 -10.73 3.31
C GLY A 327 -3.84 -10.10 2.58
N TRP A 328 -4.40 -10.83 1.59
CA TRP A 328 -5.52 -10.31 0.80
C TRP A 328 -6.83 -10.24 1.59
N ILE A 329 -7.16 -11.28 2.36
CA ILE A 329 -8.38 -11.31 3.19
C ILE A 329 -8.27 -10.28 4.32
N ASN A 330 -7.15 -10.18 5.01
CA ASN A 330 -6.98 -9.20 6.09
C ASN A 330 -7.15 -7.77 5.59
N TYR A 331 -6.78 -7.47 4.35
CA TYR A 331 -6.98 -6.16 3.75
C TYR A 331 -8.45 -5.90 3.38
N PHE A 332 -9.11 -6.88 2.76
CA PHE A 332 -10.45 -6.72 2.21
C PHE A 332 -11.59 -7.21 3.13
N LYS A 333 -11.31 -7.67 4.34
CA LYS A 333 -12.27 -8.32 5.26
C LYS A 333 -13.52 -7.51 5.59
N ILE A 334 -13.47 -6.19 5.47
CA ILE A 334 -14.63 -5.30 5.66
C ILE A 334 -15.60 -5.32 4.46
N GLY A 335 -15.18 -5.87 3.35
CA GLY A 335 -15.98 -5.91 2.12
C GLY A 335 -16.72 -7.24 1.96
N SER A 336 -17.84 -7.21 1.25
CA SER A 336 -18.66 -8.40 0.93
C SER A 336 -17.92 -9.34 -0.02
N MET A 337 -17.42 -10.48 0.48
CA MET A 337 -16.56 -11.39 -0.31
C MET A 337 -16.97 -12.86 -0.25
N LYS A 338 -18.00 -13.26 0.49
CA LYS A 338 -18.35 -14.67 0.73
C LYS A 338 -18.40 -15.51 -0.55
N ILE A 339 -19.18 -15.08 -1.53
CA ILE A 339 -19.31 -15.78 -2.83
C ILE A 339 -17.98 -15.75 -3.60
N LEU A 340 -17.25 -14.64 -3.55
CA LEU A 340 -15.95 -14.51 -4.21
C LEU A 340 -14.92 -15.45 -3.60
N CYS A 341 -14.85 -15.55 -2.28
CA CYS A 341 -13.94 -16.46 -1.57
C CYS A 341 -14.22 -17.92 -1.95
N ALA A 342 -15.48 -18.35 -1.97
CA ALA A 342 -15.86 -19.70 -2.39
C ALA A 342 -15.40 -20.01 -3.84
N LYS A 343 -15.59 -19.07 -4.77
CA LYS A 343 -15.12 -19.21 -6.17
C LYS A 343 -13.59 -19.27 -6.29
N LEU A 344 -12.89 -18.45 -5.51
CA LEU A 344 -11.42 -18.45 -5.51
C LEU A 344 -10.86 -19.73 -4.88
N ASP A 345 -11.46 -20.22 -3.79
CA ASP A 345 -11.12 -21.50 -3.18
C ASP A 345 -11.22 -22.67 -4.17
N ALA A 346 -12.33 -22.75 -4.88
CA ALA A 346 -12.50 -23.78 -5.92
C ALA A 346 -11.39 -23.71 -6.98
N ASN A 347 -11.03 -22.50 -7.41
CA ASN A 347 -9.96 -22.29 -8.39
C ASN A 347 -8.58 -22.67 -7.84
N ILE A 348 -8.25 -22.28 -6.59
CA ILE A 348 -6.99 -22.63 -5.94
C ILE A 348 -6.84 -24.15 -5.83
N ARG A 349 -7.86 -24.85 -5.33
CA ARG A 349 -7.88 -26.31 -5.18
C ARG A 349 -7.71 -27.01 -6.52
N TYR A 350 -8.43 -26.58 -7.54
CA TYR A 350 -8.29 -27.09 -8.90
C TYR A 350 -6.86 -26.92 -9.42
N ARG A 351 -6.26 -25.77 -9.27
CA ARG A 351 -4.91 -25.50 -9.74
C ARG A 351 -3.84 -26.29 -8.96
N LEU A 352 -4.02 -26.47 -7.65
CA LEU A 352 -3.14 -27.32 -6.85
C LEU A 352 -3.22 -28.80 -7.27
N ARG A 353 -4.42 -29.31 -7.57
CA ARG A 353 -4.57 -30.68 -8.14
C ARG A 353 -3.76 -30.81 -9.42
N MET A 354 -3.76 -29.81 -10.31
CA MET A 354 -2.92 -29.84 -11.51
C MET A 354 -1.41 -29.83 -11.19
N CYS A 355 -0.97 -29.16 -10.13
CA CYS A 355 0.42 -29.19 -9.70
C CYS A 355 0.79 -30.56 -9.15
N ILE A 356 -0.04 -31.15 -8.30
CA ILE A 356 0.15 -32.50 -7.75
C ILE A 356 0.19 -33.54 -8.88
N TRP A 357 -0.76 -33.46 -9.81
CA TRP A 357 -0.80 -34.32 -10.98
C TRP A 357 0.48 -34.25 -11.83
N LYS A 358 1.02 -33.08 -12.04
CA LYS A 358 2.28 -32.88 -12.74
C LYS A 358 3.46 -33.50 -11.99
N HIS A 359 3.49 -33.43 -10.66
CA HIS A 359 4.55 -34.02 -9.83
C HIS A 359 4.55 -35.53 -9.84
N TRP A 360 3.43 -36.18 -10.15
CA TRP A 360 3.37 -37.66 -10.30
C TRP A 360 4.05 -38.16 -11.60
N LYS A 361 4.48 -37.27 -12.47
CA LYS A 361 5.27 -37.45 -13.69
C LYS A 361 4.67 -38.47 -14.67
N THR A 362 4.85 -39.77 -14.41
CA THR A 362 4.49 -40.87 -15.34
C THR A 362 3.07 -41.39 -15.15
N PRO A 363 2.44 -41.97 -16.20
CA PRO A 363 1.12 -42.59 -16.08
C PRO A 363 1.04 -43.65 -14.99
N GLN A 364 2.07 -44.48 -14.86
CA GLN A 364 2.16 -45.52 -13.83
C GLN A 364 2.13 -44.93 -12.42
N ASN A 365 2.96 -43.90 -12.19
CA ASN A 365 2.97 -43.20 -10.89
C ASN A 365 1.63 -42.51 -10.57
N ARG A 366 0.97 -41.96 -11.59
CA ARG A 366 -0.36 -41.37 -11.44
C ARG A 366 -1.38 -42.42 -11.00
N ALA A 367 -1.44 -43.58 -11.69
CA ALA A 367 -2.31 -44.70 -11.33
C ALA A 367 -1.99 -45.20 -9.91
N LYS A 368 -0.70 -45.45 -9.61
CA LYS A 368 -0.25 -45.90 -8.29
C LYS A 368 -0.67 -44.92 -7.17
N ASN A 369 -0.52 -43.62 -7.39
CA ASN A 369 -0.91 -42.61 -6.41
C ASN A 369 -2.43 -42.53 -6.26
N LEU A 370 -3.19 -42.64 -7.35
CA LEU A 370 -4.67 -42.70 -7.27
C LEU A 370 -5.15 -43.87 -6.43
N MET A 371 -4.56 -45.10 -6.65
CA MET A 371 -4.87 -46.29 -5.85
C MET A 371 -4.53 -46.10 -4.38
N LYS A 372 -3.35 -45.50 -4.05
CA LYS A 372 -2.98 -45.17 -2.67
C LYS A 372 -3.98 -44.20 -2.01
N LEU A 373 -4.66 -43.38 -2.82
CA LEU A 373 -5.63 -42.40 -2.36
C LEU A 373 -7.07 -42.95 -2.35
N GLY A 374 -7.26 -44.29 -2.61
CA GLY A 374 -8.53 -44.96 -2.47
C GLY A 374 -9.36 -45.06 -3.76
N ILE A 375 -8.75 -44.85 -4.93
CA ILE A 375 -9.42 -45.10 -6.22
C ILE A 375 -9.19 -46.53 -6.63
N ASP A 376 -10.26 -47.20 -7.12
CA ASP A 376 -10.15 -48.57 -7.62
C ASP A 376 -9.16 -48.69 -8.77
N ARG A 377 -8.60 -49.91 -8.96
CA ARG A 377 -7.52 -50.17 -9.92
C ARG A 377 -7.91 -49.81 -11.36
N ILE A 378 -9.11 -50.15 -11.78
CA ILE A 378 -9.54 -49.97 -13.20
C ILE A 378 -9.63 -48.46 -13.49
N THR A 379 -10.33 -47.72 -12.63
CA THR A 379 -10.45 -46.26 -12.75
C THR A 379 -9.09 -45.56 -12.62
N ALA A 380 -8.24 -46.00 -11.69
CA ALA A 380 -6.91 -45.41 -11.49
C ALA A 380 -6.02 -45.54 -12.73
N TYR A 381 -6.02 -46.68 -13.38
CA TYR A 381 -5.26 -46.90 -14.65
C TYR A 381 -5.91 -46.09 -15.80
N LYS A 382 -7.23 -46.15 -15.98
CA LYS A 382 -7.94 -45.35 -16.98
C LYS A 382 -7.65 -43.85 -16.89
N VAL A 383 -7.68 -43.29 -15.70
CA VAL A 383 -7.40 -41.85 -15.45
C VAL A 383 -5.89 -41.55 -15.51
N GLY A 384 -5.03 -42.43 -14.95
CA GLY A 384 -3.57 -42.26 -14.93
C GLY A 384 -2.95 -42.21 -16.33
N TYR A 385 -3.48 -43.00 -17.25
CA TYR A 385 -3.04 -43.07 -18.65
C TYR A 385 -3.82 -42.13 -19.59
N CYS A 386 -4.75 -41.32 -19.05
CA CYS A 386 -5.49 -40.36 -19.86
C CYS A 386 -4.54 -39.35 -20.53
N SER A 387 -4.54 -39.29 -21.86
CA SER A 387 -3.73 -38.39 -22.67
C SER A 387 -4.28 -36.94 -22.76
N ARG A 388 -5.50 -36.72 -22.28
CA ARG A 388 -6.13 -35.38 -22.30
C ARG A 388 -5.35 -34.35 -21.46
N ALA A 389 -5.58 -33.09 -21.74
CA ALA A 389 -4.96 -31.97 -21.01
C ALA A 389 -5.13 -32.10 -19.49
N TYR A 390 -4.12 -31.70 -18.71
CA TYR A 390 -4.16 -31.71 -17.23
C TYR A 390 -5.41 -31.05 -16.64
N ALA A 391 -5.85 -29.98 -17.28
CA ALA A 391 -7.08 -29.28 -16.90
C ALA A 391 -8.31 -30.18 -16.93
N HIS A 392 -8.46 -30.96 -17.99
CA HIS A 392 -9.55 -31.92 -18.13
C HIS A 392 -9.48 -33.04 -17.08
N VAL A 393 -8.30 -33.63 -16.92
CA VAL A 393 -8.12 -34.74 -15.97
C VAL A 393 -8.36 -34.28 -14.53
N CYS A 394 -7.87 -33.09 -14.16
CA CYS A 394 -8.06 -32.58 -12.80
C CYS A 394 -9.48 -32.05 -12.49
N SER A 395 -10.36 -31.96 -13.49
CA SER A 395 -11.79 -31.75 -13.30
C SER A 395 -12.62 -33.03 -13.20
N CYS A 396 -12.02 -34.22 -13.47
CA CYS A 396 -12.76 -35.49 -13.36
C CYS A 396 -13.02 -35.87 -11.88
N GLY A 397 -14.10 -36.66 -11.69
CA GLY A 397 -14.53 -37.14 -10.36
C GLY A 397 -13.44 -37.89 -9.61
N ALA A 398 -12.73 -38.80 -10.27
CA ALA A 398 -11.71 -39.63 -9.66
C ALA A 398 -10.57 -38.81 -9.00
N VAL A 399 -10.04 -37.77 -9.69
CA VAL A 399 -9.01 -36.90 -9.11
C VAL A 399 -9.56 -36.05 -7.95
N ASN A 400 -10.81 -35.63 -8.03
CA ASN A 400 -11.45 -34.87 -6.95
C ASN A 400 -11.73 -35.75 -5.72
N ILE A 401 -12.08 -37.02 -5.90
CA ILE A 401 -12.24 -38.03 -4.84
C ILE A 401 -10.87 -38.40 -4.24
N ALA A 402 -9.84 -38.58 -5.07
CA ALA A 402 -8.48 -38.88 -4.62
C ALA A 402 -7.86 -37.70 -3.84
N ILE A 403 -7.95 -36.49 -4.36
CA ILE A 403 -7.38 -35.28 -3.76
C ILE A 403 -8.52 -34.40 -3.27
N THR A 404 -9.14 -34.83 -2.15
CA THR A 404 -10.25 -34.13 -1.53
C THR A 404 -9.86 -32.77 -0.97
N ASN A 405 -10.84 -31.90 -0.73
CA ASN A 405 -10.61 -30.62 -0.03
C ASN A 405 -10.03 -30.85 1.39
N LYS A 406 -10.48 -31.91 2.09
CA LYS A 406 -9.94 -32.30 3.41
C LYS A 406 -8.44 -32.66 3.34
N ARG A 407 -8.03 -33.42 2.31
CA ARG A 407 -6.61 -33.71 2.10
C ARG A 407 -5.80 -32.47 1.77
N LEU A 408 -6.30 -31.56 0.96
CA LEU A 408 -5.59 -30.29 0.70
C LEU A 408 -5.47 -29.45 1.97
N ALA A 409 -6.49 -29.43 2.83
CA ALA A 409 -6.44 -28.78 4.14
C ALA A 409 -5.41 -29.48 5.07
N SER A 410 -5.33 -30.81 5.12
CA SER A 410 -4.31 -31.54 5.91
C SER A 410 -2.87 -31.27 5.40
N PHE A 411 -2.67 -30.87 4.16
CA PHE A 411 -1.40 -30.34 3.66
C PHE A 411 -1.14 -28.87 4.03
N GLY A 412 -2.01 -28.29 4.87
CA GLY A 412 -1.89 -26.95 5.38
C GLY A 412 -2.51 -25.83 4.51
N LEU A 413 -3.27 -26.16 3.44
CA LEU A 413 -3.94 -25.15 2.63
C LEU A 413 -5.10 -24.51 3.41
N ILE A 414 -5.06 -23.20 3.56
CA ILE A 414 -6.13 -22.42 4.19
C ILE A 414 -7.29 -22.24 3.20
N SER A 415 -8.54 -22.45 3.68
CA SER A 415 -9.74 -22.07 2.96
C SER A 415 -9.91 -20.55 3.05
N MET A 416 -10.07 -19.89 1.90
CA MET A 416 -10.36 -18.45 1.86
C MET A 416 -11.71 -18.12 2.50
N LEU A 417 -12.71 -18.96 2.24
CA LEU A 417 -14.05 -18.77 2.75
C LEU A 417 -14.08 -18.86 4.28
N ASP A 418 -13.46 -19.91 4.86
CA ASP A 418 -13.45 -20.13 6.30
C ASP A 418 -12.66 -19.02 7.00
N TYR A 419 -11.47 -18.70 6.48
CA TYR A 419 -10.62 -17.61 7.02
C TYR A 419 -11.30 -16.24 6.91
N TYR A 420 -12.06 -15.98 5.84
CA TYR A 420 -12.86 -14.78 5.70
C TYR A 420 -14.00 -14.74 6.72
N THR A 421 -14.73 -15.83 6.89
CA THR A 421 -15.87 -15.91 7.83
C THR A 421 -15.42 -15.71 9.28
N GLU A 422 -14.23 -16.23 9.65
CA GLU A 422 -13.64 -16.00 10.98
C GLU A 422 -13.17 -14.55 11.21
N ARG A 423 -12.83 -13.82 10.17
CA ARG A 423 -12.23 -12.48 10.25
C ARG A 423 -13.15 -11.36 9.78
N CYS A 424 -14.29 -11.69 9.19
CA CYS A 424 -15.25 -10.70 8.73
C CYS A 424 -15.84 -9.92 9.90
N VAL A 425 -15.80 -8.61 9.80
CA VAL A 425 -16.33 -7.68 10.84
C VAL A 425 -17.79 -7.32 10.55
N THR A 426 -18.28 -7.64 9.34
CA THR A 426 -19.59 -7.22 8.82
C THR A 426 -20.52 -8.41 8.50
N CYS A 427 -20.17 -9.61 8.94
CA CYS A 427 -21.03 -10.80 8.76
C CYS A 427 -21.90 -11.04 9.98
#